data_35ee4a5938880359bf5855b0c35317d1
#
_entry.id   35ee4a5938880359bf5855b0c35317d1
#
_cell.length_a   1.000
_cell.length_b   1.000
_cell.length_c   1.000
_cell.angle_alpha   90.00
_cell.angle_beta   90.00
_cell.angle_gamma   90.00
#
_symmetry.space_group_name_H-M   'P 1'
#
loop_
_entity.id
_entity.type
_entity.pdbx_description
1 polymer ?
#
loop_
_entity_poly.entity_id
_entity_poly.type
_entity_poly.pdbx_seq_one_letter_code
_entity_poly.pdbx_strand_id
1 'polypeptide(L)'
;PMPMRHGLTLAEAARYLNRECQIGADLHWVPMEGYRRDSFWPEHGRPWIPPSPNLPRFEGALVYPGQVLLEGTMLSEGRGTTTPFELCGAPYIEPMALLNELEKFEFDGLCARPYRFEPTFQKFAQQSCGGLFLHPTNPRELCSYRFTVAMIGCIARLWPKQFAWRQPP
;
A
#
# COMPACT_ATOMS: atom_id res chain seq x y z
N PRO A 1 -18.71 -8.24 3.90
CA PRO A 1 -17.33 -7.70 3.91
C PRO A 1 -16.94 -7.30 2.49
N MET A 2 -16.27 -6.14 2.36
CA MET A 2 -15.81 -5.58 1.10
C MET A 2 -14.28 -5.69 1.07
N PRO A 3 -13.66 -6.19 -0.03
CA PRO A 3 -12.21 -6.27 -0.11
C PRO A 3 -11.58 -4.87 -0.14
N MET A 4 -10.34 -4.74 0.30
CA MET A 4 -9.62 -3.46 0.31
C MET A 4 -9.56 -2.83 -1.09
N ARG A 5 -9.29 -3.63 -2.12
CA ARG A 5 -9.35 -3.21 -3.52
C ARG A 5 -10.70 -3.64 -4.11
N HIS A 6 -11.73 -2.85 -3.84
CA HIS A 6 -13.13 -3.22 -4.14
C HIS A 6 -13.61 -2.87 -5.57
N GLY A 7 -12.86 -2.05 -6.31
CA GLY A 7 -13.21 -1.68 -7.68
C GLY A 7 -14.48 -0.84 -7.86
N LEU A 8 -15.08 -0.33 -6.79
CA LEU A 8 -16.25 0.55 -6.86
C LEU A 8 -15.84 2.00 -7.16
N THR A 9 -16.65 2.71 -7.92
CA THR A 9 -16.58 4.18 -7.96
C THR A 9 -17.05 4.78 -6.64
N LEU A 10 -16.75 6.06 -6.41
CA LEU A 10 -17.22 6.77 -5.20
C LEU A 10 -18.75 6.73 -5.08
N ALA A 11 -19.47 6.93 -6.19
CA ALA A 11 -20.92 6.86 -6.20
C ALA A 11 -21.45 5.46 -5.87
N GLU A 12 -20.82 4.42 -6.41
CA GLU A 12 -21.19 3.04 -6.09
C GLU A 12 -20.90 2.70 -4.63
N ALA A 13 -19.74 3.12 -4.09
CA ALA A 13 -19.42 2.94 -2.68
C ALA A 13 -20.41 3.68 -1.76
N ALA A 14 -20.74 4.94 -2.09
CA ALA A 14 -21.73 5.72 -1.35
C ALA A 14 -23.11 5.05 -1.35
N ARG A 15 -23.57 4.57 -2.50
CA ARG A 15 -24.86 3.83 -2.61
C ARG A 15 -24.83 2.54 -1.81
N TYR A 16 -23.74 1.79 -1.91
CA TYR A 16 -23.57 0.55 -1.16
C TYR A 16 -23.67 0.81 0.36
N LEU A 17 -22.87 1.76 0.86
CA LEU A 17 -22.86 2.09 2.30
C LEU A 17 -24.21 2.67 2.75
N ASN A 18 -24.84 3.53 1.96
CA ASN A 18 -26.15 4.10 2.28
C ASN A 18 -27.20 3.01 2.50
N ARG A 19 -27.19 1.98 1.65
CA ARG A 19 -28.09 0.82 1.76
C ARG A 19 -27.72 -0.10 2.93
N GLU A 20 -26.46 -0.57 2.96
CA GLU A 20 -26.04 -1.59 3.94
C GLU A 20 -26.03 -1.06 5.38
N CYS A 21 -25.69 0.23 5.56
CA CYS A 21 -25.69 0.87 6.86
C CYS A 21 -27.02 1.59 7.19
N GLN A 22 -28.01 1.51 6.30
CA GLN A 22 -29.34 2.14 6.47
C GLN A 22 -29.25 3.63 6.81
N ILE A 23 -28.30 4.36 6.15
CA ILE A 23 -28.02 5.77 6.45
C ILE A 23 -29.20 6.67 6.06
N GLY A 24 -29.92 6.35 4.97
CA GLY A 24 -31.09 7.09 4.50
C GLY A 24 -30.75 8.42 3.84
N ALA A 25 -29.51 8.62 3.40
CA ALA A 25 -29.11 9.84 2.70
C ALA A 25 -29.74 9.91 1.30
N ASP A 26 -30.20 11.11 0.91
CA ASP A 26 -30.62 11.38 -0.45
C ASP A 26 -29.36 11.61 -1.32
N LEU A 27 -29.06 10.62 -2.17
CA LEU A 27 -27.81 10.58 -2.94
C LEU A 27 -28.05 10.99 -4.38
N HIS A 28 -27.38 12.06 -4.80
CA HIS A 28 -27.31 12.50 -6.19
C HIS A 28 -25.87 12.35 -6.70
N TRP A 29 -25.70 11.82 -7.90
CA TRP A 29 -24.39 11.67 -8.54
C TRP A 29 -24.47 11.88 -10.04
N VAL A 30 -23.37 12.32 -10.61
CA VAL A 30 -23.19 12.42 -12.06
C VAL A 30 -22.33 11.25 -12.51
N PRO A 31 -22.81 10.38 -13.42
CA PRO A 31 -22.01 9.27 -13.95
C PRO A 31 -20.84 9.82 -14.78
N MET A 32 -19.72 9.11 -14.71
CA MET A 32 -18.56 9.39 -15.55
C MET A 32 -18.79 8.83 -16.95
N GLU A 33 -18.68 9.67 -17.97
CA GLU A 33 -18.77 9.24 -19.37
C GLU A 33 -17.51 8.44 -19.76
N GLY A 34 -17.72 7.34 -20.49
CA GLY A 34 -16.63 6.49 -20.98
C GLY A 34 -15.88 5.72 -19.89
N TYR A 35 -16.42 5.65 -18.67
CA TYR A 35 -15.80 4.88 -17.59
C TYR A 35 -15.72 3.39 -17.93
N ARG A 36 -14.53 2.82 -17.72
CA ARG A 36 -14.29 1.39 -17.85
C ARG A 36 -13.66 0.88 -16.54
N ARG A 37 -14.29 -0.10 -15.92
CA ARG A 37 -13.85 -0.68 -14.64
C ARG A 37 -12.53 -1.45 -14.76
N ASP A 38 -12.23 -2.00 -15.92
CA ASP A 38 -11.05 -2.80 -16.22
C ASP A 38 -9.83 -1.97 -16.63
N SER A 39 -9.94 -0.63 -16.59
CA SER A 39 -8.87 0.28 -16.96
C SER A 39 -8.14 0.86 -15.75
N PHE A 40 -6.86 1.14 -15.92
CA PHE A 40 -6.03 1.85 -14.96
C PHE A 40 -5.76 3.28 -15.38
N TRP A 41 -5.43 4.13 -14.41
CA TRP A 41 -5.25 5.57 -14.64
C TRP A 41 -4.34 5.92 -15.82
N PRO A 42 -3.15 5.29 -16.03
CA PRO A 42 -2.30 5.61 -17.18
C PRO A 42 -2.95 5.35 -18.54
N GLU A 43 -3.90 4.42 -18.63
CA GLU A 43 -4.61 4.09 -19.88
C GLU A 43 -5.52 5.22 -20.36
N HIS A 44 -5.82 6.19 -19.49
CA HIS A 44 -6.66 7.36 -19.83
C HIS A 44 -5.88 8.55 -20.37
N GLY A 45 -4.55 8.49 -20.46
CA GLY A 45 -3.70 9.57 -20.96
C GLY A 45 -3.77 10.87 -20.16
N ARG A 46 -4.22 10.82 -18.91
CA ARG A 46 -4.33 11.98 -18.02
C ARG A 46 -3.18 12.02 -17.02
N PRO A 47 -2.70 13.20 -16.62
CA PRO A 47 -1.69 13.30 -15.57
C PRO A 47 -2.22 12.73 -14.26
N TRP A 48 -1.32 12.12 -13.49
CA TRP A 48 -1.65 11.68 -12.13
C TRP A 48 -1.90 12.90 -11.24
N ILE A 49 -3.06 12.97 -10.65
CA ILE A 49 -3.38 13.97 -9.63
C ILE A 49 -3.35 13.26 -8.29
N PRO A 50 -2.39 13.57 -7.41
CA PRO A 50 -2.25 12.89 -6.13
C PRO A 50 -3.52 13.01 -5.27
N PRO A 51 -4.19 11.91 -4.92
CA PRO A 51 -5.36 11.95 -4.03
C PRO A 51 -4.96 12.26 -2.58
N SER A 52 -3.68 12.15 -2.27
CA SER A 52 -3.07 12.48 -0.98
C SER A 52 -1.61 12.91 -1.20
N PRO A 53 -1.05 13.79 -0.34
CA PRO A 53 0.38 14.12 -0.39
C PRO A 53 1.30 12.89 -0.29
N ASN A 54 0.84 11.81 0.35
CA ASN A 54 1.57 10.56 0.46
C ASN A 54 1.24 9.53 -0.65
N LEU A 55 0.54 9.94 -1.70
CA LEU A 55 0.33 9.15 -2.91
C LEU A 55 0.73 9.98 -4.14
N PRO A 56 2.01 10.40 -4.23
CA PRO A 56 2.47 11.30 -5.29
C PRO A 56 2.49 10.63 -6.67
N ARG A 57 2.48 9.30 -6.72
CA ARG A 57 2.59 8.51 -7.94
C ARG A 57 1.51 7.42 -8.00
N PHE A 58 1.21 6.99 -9.21
CA PHE A 58 0.25 5.90 -9.44
C PHE A 58 0.71 4.57 -8.84
N GLU A 59 2.02 4.27 -8.90
CA GLU A 59 2.61 3.06 -8.34
C GLU A 59 2.37 2.94 -6.83
N GLY A 60 2.49 4.06 -6.11
CA GLY A 60 2.16 4.12 -4.69
C GLY A 60 0.70 3.76 -4.42
N ALA A 61 -0.23 4.23 -5.26
CA ALA A 61 -1.65 3.88 -5.13
C ALA A 61 -1.93 2.40 -5.42
N LEU A 62 -1.15 1.75 -6.29
CA LEU A 62 -1.28 0.31 -6.56
C LEU A 62 -0.87 -0.55 -5.37
N VAL A 63 0.19 -0.17 -4.66
CA VAL A 63 0.66 -0.93 -3.48
C VAL A 63 -0.05 -0.54 -2.19
N TYR A 64 -0.67 0.64 -2.13
CA TYR A 64 -1.35 1.18 -0.95
C TYR A 64 -2.33 0.21 -0.28
N PRO A 65 -3.20 -0.55 -1.01
CA PRO A 65 -4.17 -1.44 -0.38
C PRO A 65 -3.55 -2.49 0.55
N GLY A 66 -2.31 -2.89 0.29
CA GLY A 66 -1.54 -3.73 1.18
C GLY A 66 -0.70 -2.91 2.17
N GLN A 67 0.10 -1.98 1.65
CA GLN A 67 1.09 -1.25 2.44
C GLN A 67 0.49 -0.39 3.56
N VAL A 68 -0.78 0.00 3.46
CA VAL A 68 -1.49 0.70 4.56
C VAL A 68 -1.55 -0.14 5.84
N LEU A 69 -1.44 -1.46 5.78
CA LEU A 69 -1.37 -2.33 6.97
C LEU A 69 -0.17 -2.01 7.85
N LEU A 70 0.91 -1.46 7.29
CA LEU A 70 2.10 -1.06 8.04
C LEU A 70 1.80 0.08 9.03
N GLU A 71 0.75 0.85 8.82
CA GLU A 71 0.33 1.89 9.77
C GLU A 71 -0.08 1.29 11.12
N GLY A 72 -0.54 0.03 11.14
CA GLY A 72 -0.83 -0.74 12.35
C GLY A 72 0.39 -1.36 13.02
N THR A 73 1.59 -1.12 12.49
CA THR A 73 2.86 -1.66 13.00
C THR A 73 3.84 -0.53 13.33
N MET A 74 4.98 -0.89 13.92
CA MET A 74 6.11 0.02 14.08
C MET A 74 7.05 0.04 12.86
N LEU A 75 6.66 -0.58 11.75
CA LEU A 75 7.41 -0.48 10.48
C LEU A 75 7.11 0.85 9.79
N SER A 76 8.12 1.45 9.15
CA SER A 76 7.92 2.58 8.25
C SER A 76 7.26 2.13 6.97
N GLU A 77 6.21 2.83 6.57
CA GLU A 77 5.57 2.73 5.26
C GLU A 77 6.15 3.74 4.25
N GLY A 78 7.35 4.25 4.50
CA GLY A 78 8.05 5.18 3.61
C GLY A 78 7.55 6.62 3.64
N ARG A 79 6.65 7.01 4.57
CA ARG A 79 6.30 8.42 4.78
C ARG A 79 7.55 9.19 5.18
N GLY A 80 7.71 10.40 4.67
CA GLY A 80 8.94 11.18 4.82
C GLY A 80 10.00 10.88 3.76
N THR A 81 9.66 10.07 2.75
CA THR A 81 10.46 9.86 1.53
C THR A 81 9.71 10.39 0.31
N THR A 82 10.35 10.32 -0.86
CA THR A 82 9.73 10.70 -2.14
C THR A 82 8.76 9.65 -2.69
N THR A 83 8.76 8.44 -2.13
CA THR A 83 7.97 7.28 -2.60
C THR A 83 7.27 6.57 -1.43
N PRO A 84 6.36 7.25 -0.72
CA PRO A 84 5.60 6.64 0.37
C PRO A 84 4.81 5.42 -0.13
N PHE A 85 4.70 4.41 0.73
CA PHE A 85 4.09 3.10 0.47
C PHE A 85 4.84 2.22 -0.53
N GLU A 86 5.67 2.76 -1.39
CA GLU A 86 6.57 1.98 -2.24
C GLU A 86 7.84 1.57 -1.47
N LEU A 87 8.26 2.36 -0.49
CA LEU A 87 9.34 2.05 0.46
C LEU A 87 8.75 1.56 1.78
N CYS A 88 9.34 0.50 2.33
CA CYS A 88 8.93 -0.02 3.63
C CYS A 88 10.13 -0.65 4.36
N GLY A 89 10.16 -0.49 5.69
CA GLY A 89 11.26 -1.04 6.47
C GLY A 89 11.39 -0.49 7.88
N ALA A 90 12.54 -0.79 8.50
CA ALA A 90 12.90 -0.31 9.83
C ALA A 90 14.43 -0.31 10.00
N PRO A 91 14.99 0.39 11.00
CA PRO A 91 16.45 0.43 11.22
C PRO A 91 17.11 -0.93 11.46
N TYR A 92 16.37 -1.87 12.05
CA TYR A 92 16.85 -3.20 12.39
C TYR A 92 16.76 -4.23 11.25
N ILE A 93 16.11 -3.90 10.14
CA ILE A 93 15.93 -4.82 9.02
C ILE A 93 17.20 -4.88 8.17
N GLU A 94 17.65 -6.11 7.91
CA GLU A 94 18.66 -6.38 6.89
C GLU A 94 17.92 -6.69 5.58
N PRO A 95 18.08 -5.84 4.52
CA PRO A 95 17.26 -5.92 3.31
C PRO A 95 17.35 -7.24 2.56
N MET A 96 18.56 -7.81 2.42
CA MET A 96 18.76 -9.07 1.71
C MET A 96 18.17 -10.25 2.47
N ALA A 97 18.28 -10.28 3.81
CA ALA A 97 17.70 -11.35 4.60
C ALA A 97 16.16 -11.36 4.46
N LEU A 98 15.54 -10.19 4.42
CA LEU A 98 14.11 -10.07 4.19
C LEU A 98 13.74 -10.53 2.77
N LEU A 99 14.48 -10.09 1.76
CA LEU A 99 14.21 -10.46 0.37
C LEU A 99 14.31 -11.98 0.17
N ASN A 100 15.40 -12.60 0.62
CA ASN A 100 15.60 -14.06 0.51
C ASN A 100 14.48 -14.86 1.19
N GLU A 101 13.91 -14.34 2.28
CA GLU A 101 12.80 -15.00 2.95
C GLU A 101 11.50 -14.86 2.15
N LEU A 102 11.29 -13.71 1.49
CA LEU A 102 10.12 -13.46 0.65
C LEU A 102 10.17 -14.20 -0.70
N GLU A 103 11.36 -14.49 -1.23
CA GLU A 103 11.54 -15.29 -2.45
C GLU A 103 11.01 -16.73 -2.34
N LYS A 104 10.71 -17.19 -1.14
CA LYS A 104 10.02 -18.46 -0.91
C LYS A 104 8.53 -18.43 -1.30
N PHE A 105 8.01 -17.25 -1.57
CA PHE A 105 6.64 -17.01 -2.01
C PHE A 105 6.65 -16.48 -3.45
N GLU A 106 5.61 -16.80 -4.20
CA GLU A 106 5.39 -16.25 -5.54
C GLU A 106 4.48 -15.03 -5.46
N PHE A 107 4.94 -13.91 -5.99
CA PHE A 107 4.17 -12.66 -6.06
C PHE A 107 4.15 -12.13 -7.48
N ASP A 108 3.03 -12.36 -8.17
CA ASP A 108 2.83 -11.86 -9.52
C ASP A 108 2.60 -10.34 -9.51
N GLY A 109 3.08 -9.69 -10.57
CA GLY A 109 2.86 -8.27 -10.79
C GLY A 109 3.64 -7.33 -9.88
N LEU A 110 4.60 -7.82 -9.10
CA LEU A 110 5.42 -7.05 -8.18
C LEU A 110 6.89 -7.52 -8.20
N CYS A 111 7.81 -6.57 -8.33
CA CYS A 111 9.22 -6.78 -8.05
C CYS A 111 9.58 -6.05 -6.75
N ALA A 112 10.15 -6.75 -5.79
CA ALA A 112 10.69 -6.16 -4.57
C ALA A 112 12.23 -6.10 -4.66
N ARG A 113 12.80 -4.95 -4.34
CA ARG A 113 14.25 -4.74 -4.38
C ARG A 113 14.75 -4.39 -2.98
N PRO A 114 15.89 -4.95 -2.52
CA PRO A 114 16.50 -4.55 -1.25
C PRO A 114 16.91 -3.09 -1.32
N TYR A 115 16.61 -2.33 -0.28
CA TYR A 115 16.85 -0.89 -0.28
C TYR A 115 17.13 -0.35 1.13
N ARG A 116 17.86 0.78 1.19
CA ARG A 116 18.02 1.58 2.40
C ARG A 116 17.50 2.98 2.14
N PHE A 117 16.83 3.54 3.13
CA PHE A 117 16.24 4.87 3.05
C PHE A 117 16.23 5.55 4.42
N GLU A 118 16.10 6.85 4.43
CA GLU A 118 16.03 7.67 5.64
C GLU A 118 14.81 8.57 5.55
N PRO A 119 13.74 8.31 6.34
CA PRO A 119 12.58 9.18 6.39
C PRO A 119 12.93 10.54 7.00
N THR A 120 12.37 11.62 6.47
CA THR A 120 12.55 12.98 7.02
C THR A 120 11.56 13.31 8.15
N PHE A 121 10.44 12.58 8.22
CA PHE A 121 9.42 12.71 9.28
C PHE A 121 8.68 11.38 9.49
N GLN A 122 7.80 11.30 10.49
CA GLN A 122 7.06 10.11 10.92
C GLN A 122 7.97 9.04 11.57
N LYS A 123 7.65 7.77 11.39
CA LYS A 123 8.37 6.65 11.97
C LYS A 123 9.82 6.65 11.50
N PHE A 124 10.74 6.56 12.46
CA PHE A 124 12.19 6.51 12.23
C PHE A 124 12.75 7.73 11.48
N ALA A 125 12.16 8.92 11.69
CA ALA A 125 12.69 10.15 11.13
C ALA A 125 14.20 10.30 11.44
N GLN A 126 14.98 10.63 10.40
CA GLN A 126 16.44 10.81 10.46
C GLN A 126 17.21 9.54 10.90
N GLN A 127 16.63 8.36 10.70
CA GLN A 127 17.30 7.10 10.94
C GLN A 127 17.39 6.30 9.63
N SER A 128 18.55 5.70 9.38
CA SER A 128 18.72 4.81 8.24
C SER A 128 17.92 3.52 8.46
N CYS A 129 16.92 3.28 7.63
CA CYS A 129 16.09 2.09 7.60
C CYS A 129 16.56 1.14 6.51
N GLY A 130 16.69 -0.14 6.84
CA GLY A 130 16.75 -1.20 5.85
C GLY A 130 15.35 -1.70 5.52
N GLY A 131 15.16 -2.19 4.30
CA GLY A 131 13.87 -2.69 3.88
C GLY A 131 13.79 -2.97 2.38
N LEU A 132 12.62 -2.73 1.81
CA LEU A 132 12.34 -3.02 0.40
C LEU A 132 11.82 -1.78 -0.32
N PHE A 133 12.14 -1.71 -1.61
CA PHE A 133 11.49 -0.85 -2.58
C PHE A 133 10.63 -1.72 -3.50
N LEU A 134 9.35 -1.40 -3.57
CA LEU A 134 8.33 -2.15 -4.29
C LEU A 134 8.09 -1.52 -5.66
N HIS A 135 8.17 -2.34 -6.71
CA HIS A 135 7.95 -1.93 -8.08
C HIS A 135 6.80 -2.73 -8.68
N PRO A 136 5.58 -2.16 -8.80
CA PRO A 136 4.51 -2.78 -9.57
C PRO A 136 4.92 -3.00 -11.02
N THR A 137 4.90 -4.24 -11.49
CA THR A 137 5.25 -4.64 -12.85
C THR A 137 4.03 -4.97 -13.70
N ASN A 138 3.00 -5.54 -13.08
CA ASN A 138 1.70 -5.79 -13.72
C ASN A 138 0.56 -5.47 -12.75
N PRO A 139 -0.14 -4.33 -12.92
CA PRO A 139 -1.25 -3.94 -12.05
C PRO A 139 -2.42 -4.93 -12.00
N ARG A 140 -2.60 -5.76 -13.06
CA ARG A 140 -3.70 -6.73 -13.15
C ARG A 140 -3.48 -7.97 -12.30
N GLU A 141 -2.23 -8.36 -12.11
CA GLU A 141 -1.81 -9.52 -11.31
C GLU A 141 -1.45 -9.15 -9.88
N LEU A 142 -1.12 -7.87 -9.65
CA LEU A 142 -0.66 -7.38 -8.35
C LEU A 142 -1.70 -7.60 -7.24
N CYS A 143 -1.33 -8.38 -6.25
CA CYS A 143 -2.03 -8.49 -4.97
C CYS A 143 -1.16 -7.94 -3.82
N SER A 144 -1.13 -6.62 -3.67
CA SER A 144 -0.32 -5.92 -2.65
C SER A 144 -0.68 -6.34 -1.22
N TYR A 145 -1.94 -6.68 -0.97
CA TYR A 145 -2.39 -7.17 0.34
C TYR A 145 -1.71 -8.49 0.72
N ARG A 146 -1.71 -9.49 -0.20
CA ARG A 146 -1.04 -10.78 0.00
C ARG A 146 0.45 -10.60 0.25
N PHE A 147 1.11 -9.77 -0.55
CA PHE A 147 2.52 -9.44 -0.37
C PHE A 147 2.81 -8.86 1.01
N THR A 148 2.04 -7.84 1.42
CA THR A 148 2.30 -7.14 2.68
C THR A 148 2.05 -8.03 3.90
N VAL A 149 1.01 -8.86 3.87
CA VAL A 149 0.76 -9.84 4.97
C VAL A 149 1.92 -10.82 5.08
N ALA A 150 2.40 -11.38 3.97
CA ALA A 150 3.57 -12.26 3.96
C ALA A 150 4.82 -11.54 4.48
N MET A 151 5.07 -10.30 4.02
CA MET A 151 6.22 -9.49 4.44
C MET A 151 6.18 -9.21 5.96
N ILE A 152 5.04 -8.81 6.51
CA ILE A 152 4.89 -8.62 7.96
C ILE A 152 5.19 -9.92 8.71
N GLY A 153 4.68 -11.05 8.23
CA GLY A 153 4.95 -12.35 8.81
C GLY A 153 6.44 -12.74 8.79
N CYS A 154 7.12 -12.48 7.68
CA CYS A 154 8.57 -12.69 7.55
C CYS A 154 9.35 -11.80 8.52
N ILE A 155 9.01 -10.52 8.62
CA ILE A 155 9.67 -9.57 9.52
C ILE A 155 9.46 -9.99 10.98
N ALA A 156 8.24 -10.34 11.38
CA ALA A 156 7.94 -10.78 12.73
C ALA A 156 8.70 -12.07 13.12
N ARG A 157 8.94 -12.96 12.16
CA ARG A 157 9.72 -14.18 12.36
C ARG A 157 11.22 -13.93 12.40
N LEU A 158 11.76 -13.09 11.53
CA LEU A 158 13.19 -12.81 11.45
C LEU A 158 13.66 -11.92 12.61
N TRP A 159 12.83 -10.96 13.03
CA TRP A 159 13.17 -9.98 14.08
C TRP A 159 12.12 -9.94 15.20
N PRO A 160 11.85 -11.07 15.89
CA PRO A 160 10.75 -11.17 16.86
C PRO A 160 10.90 -10.28 18.09
N LYS A 161 12.12 -9.83 18.40
CA LYS A 161 12.40 -8.93 19.53
C LYS A 161 12.23 -7.46 19.18
N GLN A 162 12.33 -7.11 17.92
CA GLN A 162 12.26 -5.72 17.42
C GLN A 162 10.93 -5.39 16.76
N PHE A 163 10.27 -6.39 16.15
CA PHE A 163 8.95 -6.20 15.56
C PHE A 163 7.91 -5.91 16.63
N ALA A 164 7.08 -4.88 16.39
CA ALA A 164 5.96 -4.57 17.26
C ALA A 164 4.74 -4.08 16.46
N TRP A 165 3.57 -4.42 16.96
CA TRP A 165 2.33 -3.79 16.56
C TRP A 165 2.22 -2.41 17.21
N ARG A 166 1.60 -1.49 16.51
CA ARG A 166 1.25 -0.20 17.09
C ARG A 166 0.17 -0.42 18.16
N GLN A 167 0.38 0.11 19.34
CA GLN A 167 -0.66 0.12 20.37
C GLN A 167 -1.80 1.00 19.92
N PRO A 168 -3.07 0.58 20.10
CA PRO A 168 -4.21 1.47 19.87
C PRO A 168 -4.12 2.69 20.81
N PRO A 169 -4.63 3.85 20.38
CA PRO A 169 -4.64 5.05 21.21
C PRO A 169 -5.50 4.90 22.47
#